data_bb67e8eabc3ac2ebae7c438b22abea12
#
_entry.id   bb67e8eabc3ac2ebae7c438b22abea12
#
_cell.length_a   1.000
_cell.length_b   1.000
_cell.length_c   1.000
_cell.angle_alpha   90.00
_cell.angle_beta   90.00
_cell.angle_gamma   90.00
#
_symmetry.space_group_name_H-M   'P 1'
#
loop_
_entity.id
_entity.type
_entity.pdbx_description
1 polymer ?
#
loop_
_entity_poly.entity_id
_entity_poly.type
_entity_poly.pdbx_seq_one_letter_code
_entity_poly.pdbx_strand_id
1 'polypeptide(L)'
;MIVDSIDVYNGDIIHGRFAYQYFRDKTLPIGNILAFRAPMKVEADGMIDYEDVLDNDFIYSDDAINFVWEIPNLDSFGAVAWQRLFNTQIANILSNKLYVNAPIEVDGDDLMVHKEHNQGGIIQPKGKCSVSITYTKDGAALGHTAINVTAGKKAPA
;
A
#
# COMPACT_ATOMS: atom_id res chain seq x y z
N MET A 1 4.07 12.69 -7.21
CA MET A 1 5.51 13.00 -7.41
C MET A 1 6.30 11.80 -6.94
N ILE A 2 7.39 11.45 -7.61
CA ILE A 2 8.29 10.35 -7.23
C ILE A 2 9.44 10.94 -6.43
N VAL A 3 9.81 10.29 -5.34
CA VAL A 3 10.89 10.71 -4.42
C VAL A 3 11.91 9.59 -4.31
N ASP A 4 13.18 9.91 -4.51
CA ASP A 4 14.27 8.91 -4.57
C ASP A 4 15.08 8.83 -3.26
N SER A 5 14.66 9.52 -2.19
CA SER A 5 15.47 9.70 -0.97
C SER A 5 14.95 8.98 0.27
N ILE A 6 14.15 7.94 0.12
CA ILE A 6 13.68 7.12 1.22
C ILE A 6 14.37 5.76 1.15
N ASP A 7 15.19 5.46 2.14
CA ASP A 7 15.98 4.22 2.18
C ASP A 7 15.13 2.99 2.51
N VAL A 8 14.13 3.16 3.38
CA VAL A 8 13.22 2.09 3.81
C VAL A 8 11.87 2.67 4.24
N TYR A 9 10.77 2.02 3.88
CA TYR A 9 9.47 2.32 4.47
C TYR A 9 9.32 1.60 5.80
N ASN A 10 8.97 2.36 6.82
CA ASN A 10 8.53 1.90 8.13
C ASN A 10 7.30 2.70 8.58
N GLY A 11 6.68 2.33 9.69
CA GLY A 11 5.48 3.01 10.20
C GLY A 11 5.66 4.52 10.46
N ASP A 12 6.87 5.00 10.70
CA ASP A 12 7.15 6.41 10.98
C ASP A 12 6.85 7.31 9.79
N ILE A 13 6.95 6.80 8.57
CA ILE A 13 6.67 7.56 7.35
C ILE A 13 5.23 8.08 7.35
N ILE A 14 4.27 7.21 7.64
CA ILE A 14 2.85 7.60 7.66
C ILE A 14 2.48 8.29 8.98
N HIS A 15 2.94 7.79 10.12
CA HIS A 15 2.68 8.39 11.44
C HIS A 15 3.25 9.81 11.56
N GLY A 16 4.42 10.05 10.99
CA GLY A 16 5.09 11.34 10.96
C GLY A 16 4.51 12.33 9.95
N ARG A 17 3.49 11.95 9.19
CA ARG A 17 2.88 12.79 8.15
C ARG A 17 3.90 13.27 7.11
N PHE A 18 4.70 12.34 6.62
CA PHE A 18 5.79 12.62 5.69
C PHE A 18 5.30 13.31 4.40
N ALA A 19 4.16 12.88 3.85
CA ALA A 19 3.60 13.51 2.65
C ALA A 19 3.24 14.98 2.88
N TYR A 20 2.66 15.31 4.03
CA TYR A 20 2.38 16.70 4.40
C TYR A 20 3.66 17.51 4.55
N GLN A 21 4.66 17.00 5.27
CA GLN A 21 5.93 17.70 5.48
C GLN A 21 6.67 17.94 4.16
N TYR A 22 6.65 16.96 3.26
CA TYR A 22 7.29 17.06 1.95
C TYR A 22 6.68 18.17 1.08
N PHE A 23 5.34 18.32 1.17
CA PHE A 23 4.61 19.30 0.37
C PHE A 23 4.19 20.56 1.12
N ARG A 24 4.60 20.77 2.37
CA ARG A 24 4.03 21.81 3.23
C ARG A 24 3.94 23.21 2.59
N ASP A 25 4.86 23.52 1.69
CA ASP A 25 4.88 24.79 0.95
C ASP A 25 4.16 24.70 -0.40
N LYS A 26 3.66 23.50 -0.77
CA LYS A 26 3.03 23.18 -2.05
C LYS A 26 1.75 22.37 -1.88
N THR A 27 1.23 22.27 -0.67
CA THR A 27 0.05 21.44 -0.39
C THR A 27 -1.15 21.92 -1.18
N LEU A 28 -1.70 21.01 -1.99
CA LEU A 28 -2.93 21.27 -2.70
C LEU A 28 -4.14 21.05 -1.79
N PRO A 29 -5.22 21.84 -1.97
CA PRO A 29 -6.44 21.67 -1.17
C PRO A 29 -7.08 20.29 -1.24
N ILE A 30 -6.79 19.56 -2.31
CA ILE A 30 -7.34 18.21 -2.57
C ILE A 30 -6.50 17.09 -1.98
N GLY A 31 -5.32 17.38 -1.42
CA GLY A 31 -4.43 16.39 -0.84
C GLY A 31 -3.16 16.11 -1.63
N ASN A 32 -2.35 15.21 -1.11
CA ASN A 32 -1.02 14.88 -1.61
C ASN A 32 -0.85 13.37 -1.70
N ILE A 33 -0.15 12.91 -2.74
CA ILE A 33 0.32 11.53 -2.90
C ILE A 33 1.80 11.58 -3.23
N LEU A 34 2.60 10.85 -2.47
CA LEU A 34 4.00 10.57 -2.76
C LEU A 34 4.16 9.14 -3.24
N ALA A 35 4.96 8.95 -4.28
CA ALA A 35 5.38 7.63 -4.71
C ALA A 35 6.90 7.53 -4.65
N PHE A 36 7.40 6.41 -4.11
CA PHE A 36 8.82 6.11 -4.04
C PHE A 36 9.06 4.60 -4.08
N ARG A 37 10.25 4.21 -4.48
CA ARG A 37 10.69 2.82 -4.47
C ARG A 37 11.64 2.61 -3.30
N ALA A 38 11.29 1.70 -2.41
CA ALA A 38 12.09 1.35 -1.26
C ALA A 38 11.67 -0.03 -0.72
N PRO A 39 12.54 -0.76 -0.02
CA PRO A 39 12.16 -1.91 0.78
C PRO A 39 11.18 -1.49 1.88
N MET A 40 10.39 -2.44 2.35
CA MET A 40 9.51 -2.25 3.49
C MET A 40 9.99 -3.07 4.68
N LYS A 41 9.95 -2.45 5.86
CA LYS A 41 10.17 -3.14 7.12
C LYS A 41 9.34 -2.45 8.19
N VAL A 42 8.19 -3.03 8.51
CA VAL A 42 7.31 -2.56 9.59
C VAL A 42 7.21 -3.69 10.61
N GLU A 43 7.66 -3.41 11.82
CA GLU A 43 7.57 -4.31 12.96
C GLU A 43 6.27 -4.03 13.72
N ALA A 44 5.87 -4.91 14.63
CA ALA A 44 4.59 -4.83 15.32
C ALA A 44 4.33 -3.48 16.02
N ASP A 45 5.36 -2.82 16.54
CA ASP A 45 5.27 -1.50 17.17
C ASP A 45 5.01 -0.35 16.19
N GLY A 46 5.27 -0.57 14.90
CA GLY A 46 4.98 0.37 13.81
C GLY A 46 3.66 0.11 13.08
N MET A 47 2.95 -0.94 13.44
CA MET A 47 1.67 -1.30 12.81
C MET A 47 0.54 -0.36 13.26
N ILE A 48 -0.38 -0.08 12.36
CA ILE A 48 -1.57 0.74 12.62
C ILE A 48 -2.74 -0.15 13.00
N ASP A 49 -2.84 -1.33 12.38
CA ASP A 49 -3.88 -2.30 12.68
C ASP A 49 -3.59 -2.97 14.03
N TYR A 50 -4.58 -2.93 14.91
CA TYR A 50 -4.44 -3.49 16.26
C TYR A 50 -4.46 -5.02 16.25
N GLU A 51 -5.15 -5.64 15.31
CA GLU A 51 -5.15 -7.09 15.15
C GLU A 51 -3.77 -7.58 14.76
N ASP A 52 -3.11 -6.93 13.80
CA ASP A 52 -1.72 -7.22 13.39
C ASP A 52 -0.74 -7.07 14.57
N VAL A 53 -0.95 -6.05 15.42
CA VAL A 53 -0.13 -5.85 16.64
C VAL A 53 -0.31 -7.01 17.61
N LEU A 54 -1.55 -7.48 17.84
CA LEU A 54 -1.84 -8.58 18.74
C LEU A 54 -1.26 -9.92 18.25
N ASP A 55 -1.28 -10.14 16.94
CA ASP A 55 -0.74 -11.34 16.31
C ASP A 55 0.78 -11.28 16.16
N ASN A 56 1.40 -10.16 16.55
CA ASN A 56 2.82 -9.89 16.39
C ASN A 56 3.28 -10.05 14.92
N ASP A 57 2.41 -9.62 14.00
CA ASP A 57 2.68 -9.64 12.58
C ASP A 57 3.73 -8.60 12.20
N PHE A 58 4.27 -8.75 11.02
CA PHE A 58 5.23 -7.81 10.46
C PHE A 58 5.05 -7.68 8.95
N ILE A 59 5.42 -6.54 8.41
CA ILE A 59 5.45 -6.30 6.97
C ILE A 59 6.90 -6.29 6.51
N TYR A 60 7.20 -7.09 5.49
CA TYR A 60 8.52 -7.15 4.91
C TYR A 60 8.45 -7.27 3.39
N SER A 61 9.27 -6.48 2.70
CA SER A 61 9.52 -6.60 1.27
C SER A 61 10.94 -6.13 0.98
N ASP A 62 11.68 -6.88 0.18
CA ASP A 62 13.04 -6.50 -0.24
C ASP A 62 13.00 -5.29 -1.18
N ASP A 63 11.90 -5.11 -1.92
CA ASP A 63 11.71 -4.01 -2.87
C ASP A 63 10.23 -3.81 -3.15
N ALA A 64 9.75 -2.58 -2.98
CA ALA A 64 8.37 -2.22 -3.20
C ALA A 64 8.22 -0.82 -3.81
N ILE A 65 7.13 -0.63 -4.54
CA ILE A 65 6.64 0.70 -4.91
C ILE A 65 5.65 1.13 -3.85
N ASN A 66 6.02 2.16 -3.11
CA ASN A 66 5.24 2.70 -2.00
C ASN A 66 4.49 3.96 -2.43
N PHE A 67 3.23 4.07 -2.04
CA PHE A 67 2.39 5.25 -2.18
C PHE A 67 1.93 5.69 -0.80
N VAL A 68 2.35 6.88 -0.38
CA VAL A 68 1.89 7.50 0.86
C VAL A 68 1.04 8.71 0.50
N TRP A 69 -0.16 8.78 1.04
CA TRP A 69 -1.10 9.83 0.71
C TRP A 69 -1.75 10.45 1.96
N GLU A 70 -2.05 11.73 1.84
CA GLU A 70 -2.76 12.52 2.84
C GLU A 70 -3.81 13.37 2.15
N ILE A 71 -5.07 13.22 2.55
CA ILE A 71 -6.19 13.94 1.97
C ILE A 71 -6.94 14.67 3.10
N PRO A 72 -6.97 16.01 3.10
CA PRO A 72 -7.63 16.78 4.13
C PRO A 72 -9.15 16.63 4.05
N ASN A 73 -9.80 16.80 5.18
CA ASN A 73 -11.26 16.85 5.31
C ASN A 73 -12.01 15.58 4.88
N LEU A 74 -11.36 14.42 4.91
CA LEU A 74 -12.04 13.14 4.81
C LEU A 74 -12.25 12.53 6.21
N ASP A 75 -13.44 12.01 6.42
CA ASP A 75 -13.75 11.15 7.55
C ASP A 75 -13.27 9.70 7.29
N SER A 76 -13.47 8.82 8.27
CA SER A 76 -13.04 7.42 8.15
C SER A 76 -13.71 6.69 6.99
N PHE A 77 -14.97 6.97 6.69
CA PHE A 77 -15.65 6.39 5.54
C PHE A 77 -15.02 6.87 4.23
N GLY A 78 -14.79 8.18 4.10
CA GLY A 78 -14.12 8.76 2.94
C GLY A 78 -12.70 8.24 2.75
N ALA A 79 -11.96 8.03 3.85
CA ALA A 79 -10.63 7.44 3.83
C ALA A 79 -10.63 6.02 3.23
N VAL A 80 -11.54 5.17 3.71
CA VAL A 80 -11.70 3.79 3.19
C VAL A 80 -12.15 3.82 1.74
N ALA A 81 -13.13 4.65 1.38
CA ALA A 81 -13.62 4.75 0.00
C ALA A 81 -12.48 5.18 -0.96
N TRP A 82 -11.65 6.14 -0.54
CA TRP A 82 -10.48 6.56 -1.30
C TRP A 82 -9.46 5.43 -1.45
N GLN A 83 -9.13 4.73 -0.38
CA GLN A 83 -8.22 3.59 -0.42
C GLN A 83 -8.69 2.53 -1.43
N ARG A 84 -9.99 2.16 -1.40
CA ARG A 84 -10.56 1.18 -2.32
C ARG A 84 -10.49 1.64 -3.79
N LEU A 85 -10.82 2.91 -4.04
CA LEU A 85 -10.71 3.50 -5.36
C LEU A 85 -9.26 3.49 -5.85
N PHE A 86 -8.32 3.90 -5.00
CA PHE A 86 -6.89 3.95 -5.33
C PHE A 86 -6.35 2.55 -5.66
N ASN A 87 -6.62 1.56 -4.82
CA ASN A 87 -6.20 0.19 -5.03
C ASN A 87 -6.83 -0.42 -6.30
N THR A 88 -8.09 -0.12 -6.59
CA THR A 88 -8.73 -0.53 -7.85
C THR A 88 -8.02 0.05 -9.07
N GLN A 89 -7.61 1.32 -9.02
CA GLN A 89 -6.85 1.92 -10.13
C GLN A 89 -5.47 1.26 -10.30
N ILE A 90 -4.79 0.94 -9.20
CA ILE A 90 -3.52 0.19 -9.25
C ILE A 90 -3.74 -1.19 -9.89
N ALA A 91 -4.76 -1.94 -9.45
CA ALA A 91 -5.10 -3.24 -10.02
C ALA A 91 -5.35 -3.18 -11.53
N ASN A 92 -6.09 -2.16 -11.99
CA ASN A 92 -6.37 -1.93 -13.41
C ASN A 92 -5.08 -1.61 -14.20
N ILE A 93 -4.18 -0.83 -13.64
CA ILE A 93 -2.90 -0.49 -14.29
C ILE A 93 -2.02 -1.74 -14.39
N LEU A 94 -1.89 -2.50 -13.31
CA LEU A 94 -1.10 -3.74 -13.30
C LEU A 94 -1.65 -4.76 -14.31
N SER A 95 -2.96 -5.00 -14.30
CA SER A 95 -3.60 -5.98 -15.18
C SER A 95 -3.54 -5.60 -16.67
N ASN A 96 -3.68 -4.31 -16.99
CA ASN A 96 -3.90 -3.88 -18.38
C ASN A 96 -2.68 -3.23 -19.03
N LYS A 97 -1.77 -2.65 -18.25
CA LYS A 97 -0.66 -1.85 -18.80
C LYS A 97 0.72 -2.45 -18.60
N LEU A 98 0.91 -3.25 -17.56
CA LEU A 98 2.22 -3.82 -17.25
C LEU A 98 2.38 -5.25 -17.72
N TYR A 99 1.44 -5.78 -18.50
CA TYR A 99 1.49 -7.14 -19.04
C TYR A 99 1.76 -8.19 -17.95
N VAL A 100 1.21 -7.98 -16.77
CA VAL A 100 1.21 -9.01 -15.74
C VAL A 100 0.34 -10.14 -16.26
N ASN A 101 0.95 -11.29 -16.55
CA ASN A 101 0.26 -12.44 -17.15
C ASN A 101 -0.71 -13.13 -16.18
N ALA A 102 -1.07 -12.49 -15.10
CA ALA A 102 -1.98 -12.99 -14.09
C ALA A 102 -3.05 -11.95 -13.75
N PRO A 103 -4.30 -12.35 -13.58
CA PRO A 103 -5.35 -11.44 -13.12
C PRO A 103 -5.01 -10.88 -11.73
N ILE A 104 -5.21 -9.56 -11.56
CA ILE A 104 -5.15 -8.89 -10.27
C ILE A 104 -6.58 -8.66 -9.79
N GLU A 105 -6.90 -9.19 -8.64
CA GLU A 105 -8.18 -9.01 -7.96
C GLU A 105 -8.02 -8.09 -6.76
N VAL A 106 -9.02 -7.24 -6.51
CA VAL A 106 -9.10 -6.44 -5.30
C VAL A 106 -9.94 -7.20 -4.29
N ASP A 107 -9.35 -7.58 -3.17
CA ASP A 107 -10.02 -8.27 -2.07
C ASP A 107 -9.90 -7.41 -0.80
N GLY A 108 -10.98 -6.72 -0.47
CA GLY A 108 -10.91 -5.72 0.59
C GLY A 108 -9.92 -4.59 0.24
N ASP A 109 -8.88 -4.42 1.03
CA ASP A 109 -7.77 -3.49 0.79
C ASP A 109 -6.56 -4.12 0.11
N ASP A 110 -6.61 -5.42 -0.11
CA ASP A 110 -5.52 -6.17 -0.72
C ASP A 110 -5.63 -6.29 -2.24
N LEU A 111 -4.49 -6.38 -2.88
CA LEU A 111 -4.36 -6.78 -4.27
C LEU A 111 -3.81 -8.21 -4.31
N MET A 112 -4.60 -9.09 -4.91
CA MET A 112 -4.33 -10.51 -4.99
C MET A 112 -3.95 -10.89 -6.42
N VAL A 113 -2.81 -11.57 -6.58
CA VAL A 113 -2.39 -12.13 -7.86
C VAL A 113 -2.81 -13.60 -7.93
N HIS A 114 -3.50 -13.97 -8.99
CA HIS A 114 -3.78 -15.37 -9.27
C HIS A 114 -2.56 -15.98 -9.96
N LYS A 115 -2.05 -17.10 -9.43
CA LYS A 115 -1.05 -17.89 -10.17
C LYS A 115 -1.68 -18.50 -11.41
N GLU A 116 -0.94 -18.53 -12.51
CA GLU A 116 -1.42 -18.99 -13.81
C GLU A 116 -2.16 -20.34 -13.74
N HIS A 117 -3.16 -20.49 -14.61
CA HIS A 117 -3.85 -21.76 -14.87
C HIS A 117 -2.87 -22.83 -15.29
N ASN A 118 -2.64 -23.84 -14.48
CA ASN A 118 -2.22 -25.12 -14.97
C ASN A 118 -3.36 -25.77 -15.78
N GLN A 119 -3.01 -26.41 -16.88
CA GLN A 119 -3.91 -27.11 -17.79
C GLN A 119 -4.86 -28.07 -17.05
N GLY A 120 -5.99 -27.59 -16.59
CA GLY A 120 -6.96 -28.37 -15.82
C GLY A 120 -8.04 -27.53 -15.12
N GLY A 121 -8.02 -26.22 -15.26
CA GLY A 121 -9.10 -25.35 -14.76
C GLY A 121 -9.15 -25.17 -13.23
N ILE A 122 -8.13 -25.60 -12.50
CA ILE A 122 -8.05 -25.40 -11.06
C ILE A 122 -7.42 -24.01 -10.82
N ILE A 123 -8.19 -23.10 -10.22
CA ILE A 123 -7.69 -21.80 -9.77
C ILE A 123 -6.66 -22.05 -8.67
N GLN A 124 -5.39 -21.73 -8.95
CA GLN A 124 -4.32 -21.81 -7.97
C GLN A 124 -4.50 -20.74 -6.86
N PRO A 125 -4.02 -21.00 -5.63
CA PRO A 125 -4.18 -20.05 -4.54
C PRO A 125 -3.63 -18.69 -4.87
N LYS A 126 -4.36 -17.67 -4.48
CA LYS A 126 -4.02 -16.26 -4.60
C LYS A 126 -2.75 -15.95 -3.79
N GLY A 127 -1.89 -15.09 -4.34
CA GLY A 127 -0.78 -14.49 -3.60
C GLY A 127 -1.07 -13.02 -3.36
N LYS A 128 -0.90 -12.54 -2.14
CA LYS A 128 -1.01 -11.12 -1.80
C LYS A 128 0.20 -10.38 -2.37
N CYS A 129 -0.02 -9.39 -3.23
CA CYS A 129 1.06 -8.59 -3.82
C CYS A 129 1.13 -7.17 -3.30
N SER A 130 0.25 -6.79 -2.38
CA SER A 130 0.21 -5.46 -1.79
C SER A 130 0.11 -5.51 -0.27
N VAL A 131 0.39 -4.37 0.35
CA VAL A 131 -0.07 -4.02 1.68
C VAL A 131 -0.76 -2.67 1.59
N SER A 132 -1.83 -2.47 2.35
CA SER A 132 -2.56 -1.22 2.31
C SER A 132 -3.22 -0.94 3.66
N ILE A 133 -3.09 0.29 4.13
CA ILE A 133 -3.70 0.76 5.36
C ILE A 133 -4.20 2.19 5.18
N THR A 134 -5.29 2.55 5.86
CA THR A 134 -5.77 3.92 5.95
C THR A 134 -6.37 4.21 7.32
N TYR A 135 -6.20 5.43 7.78
CA TYR A 135 -6.81 5.91 9.01
C TYR A 135 -6.94 7.45 8.97
N THR A 136 -7.63 8.01 9.94
CA THR A 136 -7.80 9.46 10.06
C THR A 136 -6.99 10.00 11.23
N LYS A 137 -6.32 11.14 11.01
CA LYS A 137 -5.56 11.84 12.04
C LYS A 137 -5.54 13.35 11.74
N ASP A 138 -5.77 14.16 12.76
CA ASP A 138 -5.69 15.62 12.70
C ASP A 138 -6.48 16.24 11.52
N GLY A 139 -7.68 15.73 11.26
CA GLY A 139 -8.58 16.25 10.21
C GLY A 139 -8.19 15.83 8.79
N ALA A 140 -7.31 14.84 8.62
CA ALA A 140 -6.93 14.30 7.34
C ALA A 140 -7.05 12.77 7.31
N ALA A 141 -7.35 12.22 6.16
CA ALA A 141 -7.16 10.81 5.87
C ALA A 141 -5.71 10.57 5.47
N LEU A 142 -5.06 9.65 6.16
CA LEU A 142 -3.71 9.19 5.88
C LEU A 142 -3.78 7.78 5.35
N GLY A 143 -2.91 7.43 4.40
CA GLY A 143 -2.84 6.06 3.93
C GLY A 143 -1.50 5.71 3.30
N HIS A 144 -1.28 4.43 3.26
CA HIS A 144 -0.16 3.80 2.58
C HIS A 144 -0.68 2.63 1.78
N THR A 145 -0.28 2.54 0.53
CA THR A 145 -0.44 1.35 -0.30
C THR A 145 0.92 1.03 -0.92
N ALA A 146 1.35 -0.20 -0.82
CA ALA A 146 2.58 -0.63 -1.48
C ALA A 146 2.35 -1.88 -2.33
N ILE A 147 3.11 -1.96 -3.42
CA ILE A 147 3.12 -3.10 -4.33
C ILE A 147 4.50 -3.74 -4.26
N ASN A 148 4.54 -5.02 -3.92
CA ASN A 148 5.76 -5.80 -3.89
C ASN A 148 6.33 -5.97 -5.30
N VAL A 149 7.55 -5.49 -5.52
CA VAL A 149 8.37 -5.80 -6.70
C VAL A 149 9.13 -7.10 -6.43
N THR A 150 9.67 -7.22 -5.21
CA THR A 150 10.33 -8.44 -4.72
C THR A 150 9.98 -8.61 -3.25
N ALA A 151 9.16 -9.62 -2.94
CA ALA A 151 8.74 -9.89 -1.57
C ALA A 151 9.93 -10.25 -0.67
N GLY A 152 10.84 -11.07 -1.18
CA GLY A 152 12.01 -11.52 -0.44
C GLY A 152 11.75 -12.77 0.41
N LYS A 153 12.83 -13.33 0.97
CA LYS A 153 12.77 -14.58 1.74
C LYS A 153 12.15 -14.44 3.14
N LYS A 154 12.04 -13.22 3.63
CA LYS A 154 11.49 -12.91 4.96
C LYS A 154 10.04 -12.45 4.92
N ALA A 155 9.48 -12.25 3.71
CA ALA A 155 8.08 -11.87 3.59
C ALA A 155 7.17 -12.99 4.14
N PRO A 156 6.11 -12.64 4.86
CA PRO A 156 5.10 -13.62 5.26
C PRO A 156 4.50 -14.31 4.03
N ALA A 157 4.07 -15.54 4.19
CA ALA A 157 3.55 -16.38 3.11
C ALA A 157 2.17 -15.90 2.63
#